data_807550cc285898928b32c82f30c6fa1b
#
_entry.id   807550cc285898928b32c82f30c6fa1b
#
_cell.length_a   1.000
_cell.length_b   1.000
_cell.length_c   1.000
_cell.angle_alpha   90.00
_cell.angle_beta   90.00
_cell.angle_gamma   90.00
#
_symmetry.space_group_name_H-M   'P 1'
#
loop_
_entity.id
_entity.type
_entity.pdbx_description
1 polymer ?
#
loop_
_entity_poly.entity_id
_entity_poly.type
_entity_poly.pdbx_seq_one_letter_code
_entity_poly.pdbx_strand_id
1 'polypeptide(L)'
;MSDFTFLTQEQYFGSDKLEILEKRGTKAAITDFSILLGAYVSDYKHIENDNSLEGRTGYYWTKSYNGRNDARVVTAAGSGDYDPVNGRNGGARPALPFSSISSIPTNGESGKRARDGILEVEYGYYPQKAVSKDMQERLERAYRSGSISKTRNSYTTDSVAYDKCDTSFQPQTHQEYEYNGKRYVRVEANSYYDGGDFTLSNGEQYRNGDDVWVEVLPVKWLVDE
;
A
#
# COMPACT_ATOMS: atom_id res chain seq x y z
N MET A 1 -13.68 -8.48 16.02
CA MET A 1 -12.96 -7.79 14.94
C MET A 1 -13.04 -8.68 13.72
N SER A 2 -13.49 -8.17 12.59
CA SER A 2 -13.46 -8.93 11.35
C SER A 2 -11.98 -9.02 10.92
N ASP A 3 -11.49 -10.23 10.72
CA ASP A 3 -10.10 -10.42 10.30
C ASP A 3 -9.95 -10.03 8.83
N PHE A 4 -8.90 -9.29 8.51
CA PHE A 4 -8.53 -9.03 7.13
C PHE A 4 -8.23 -10.34 6.41
N THR A 5 -8.63 -10.41 5.15
CA THR A 5 -8.30 -11.54 4.27
C THR A 5 -7.81 -11.01 2.92
N PHE A 6 -7.38 -11.90 2.04
CA PHE A 6 -7.12 -11.60 0.64
C PHE A 6 -8.20 -12.26 -0.21
N LEU A 7 -8.50 -11.64 -1.35
CA LEU A 7 -9.38 -12.25 -2.35
C LEU A 7 -8.69 -13.44 -3.03
N THR A 8 -9.49 -14.40 -3.47
CA THR A 8 -9.02 -15.54 -4.25
C THR A 8 -8.85 -15.16 -5.72
N GLN A 9 -8.14 -15.99 -6.48
CA GLN A 9 -8.04 -15.82 -7.93
C GLN A 9 -9.42 -15.90 -8.61
N GLU A 10 -10.33 -16.77 -8.14
CA GLU A 10 -11.69 -16.87 -8.66
C GLU A 10 -12.47 -15.57 -8.48
N GLN A 11 -12.31 -14.90 -7.34
CA GLN A 11 -12.90 -13.58 -7.10
C GLN A 11 -12.31 -12.47 -7.95
N TYR A 12 -11.08 -12.63 -8.46
CA TYR A 12 -10.47 -11.68 -9.38
C TYR A 12 -10.81 -11.96 -10.85
N PHE A 13 -10.82 -13.22 -11.28
CA PHE A 13 -10.79 -13.59 -12.70
C PHE A 13 -11.78 -14.69 -13.09
N GLY A 14 -12.36 -15.41 -12.11
CA GLY A 14 -13.23 -16.57 -12.36
C GLY A 14 -14.71 -16.25 -12.36
N SER A 15 -15.51 -17.30 -12.17
CA SER A 15 -16.98 -17.22 -12.11
C SER A 15 -17.49 -16.42 -10.92
N ASP A 16 -16.72 -16.35 -9.85
CA ASP A 16 -17.05 -15.64 -8.61
C ASP A 16 -16.47 -14.23 -8.57
N LYS A 17 -16.16 -13.67 -9.75
CA LYS A 17 -15.59 -12.33 -9.87
C LYS A 17 -16.50 -11.28 -9.24
N LEU A 18 -15.90 -10.46 -8.38
CA LEU A 18 -16.60 -9.38 -7.70
C LEU A 18 -17.03 -8.28 -8.69
N GLU A 19 -18.23 -7.74 -8.53
CA GLU A 19 -18.77 -6.68 -9.41
C GLU A 19 -17.87 -5.45 -9.43
N ILE A 20 -17.30 -5.09 -8.30
CA ILE A 20 -16.35 -3.99 -8.18
C ILE A 20 -15.12 -4.16 -9.09
N LEU A 21 -14.63 -5.40 -9.26
CA LEU A 21 -13.50 -5.68 -10.13
C LEU A 21 -13.89 -5.70 -11.61
N GLU A 22 -15.16 -5.95 -11.91
CA GLU A 22 -15.67 -5.79 -13.27
C GLU A 22 -15.74 -4.31 -13.67
N LYS A 23 -16.19 -3.46 -12.77
CA LYS A 23 -16.34 -2.01 -13.00
C LYS A 23 -15.02 -1.23 -12.94
N ARG A 24 -14.15 -1.54 -11.99
CA ARG A 24 -12.92 -0.79 -11.71
C ARG A 24 -11.64 -1.48 -12.21
N GLY A 25 -11.75 -2.75 -12.64
CA GLY A 25 -10.62 -3.57 -13.03
C GLY A 25 -9.83 -4.11 -11.84
N THR A 26 -8.86 -4.94 -12.17
CA THR A 26 -8.02 -5.66 -11.19
C THR A 26 -6.77 -4.90 -10.77
N LYS A 27 -6.35 -3.90 -11.55
CA LYS A 27 -5.18 -3.07 -11.21
C LYS A 27 -5.36 -2.39 -9.86
N ALA A 28 -4.29 -2.38 -9.05
CA ALA A 28 -4.29 -1.68 -7.77
C ALA A 28 -3.17 -0.65 -7.73
N ALA A 29 -3.52 0.58 -7.35
CA ALA A 29 -2.54 1.60 -7.05
C ALA A 29 -1.70 1.17 -5.83
N ILE A 30 -0.41 1.49 -5.87
CA ILE A 30 0.53 1.20 -4.80
C ILE A 30 0.90 2.50 -4.06
N THR A 31 1.06 2.41 -2.74
CA THR A 31 1.49 3.55 -1.93
C THR A 31 2.99 3.79 -2.03
N ASP A 32 3.43 5.03 -1.87
CA ASP A 32 4.85 5.34 -1.79
C ASP A 32 5.53 4.58 -0.63
N PHE A 33 4.82 4.42 0.48
CA PHE A 33 5.30 3.63 1.61
C PHE A 33 5.64 2.19 1.21
N SER A 34 4.76 1.53 0.45
CA SER A 34 5.02 0.18 -0.04
C SER A 34 6.20 0.11 -1.01
N ILE A 35 6.37 1.12 -1.87
CA ILE A 35 7.52 1.22 -2.78
C ILE A 35 8.83 1.36 -1.98
N LEU A 36 8.82 2.22 -0.95
CA LEU A 36 9.97 2.41 -0.06
C LEU A 36 10.35 1.14 0.71
N LEU A 37 9.41 0.23 0.92
CA LEU A 37 9.61 -1.06 1.58
C LEU A 37 9.90 -2.22 0.61
N GLY A 38 10.10 -1.95 -0.68
CA GLY A 38 10.53 -2.94 -1.67
C GLY A 38 9.43 -3.50 -2.56
N ALA A 39 8.20 -2.99 -2.50
CA ALA A 39 7.16 -3.45 -3.42
C ALA A 39 7.43 -3.00 -4.87
N TYR A 40 7.16 -3.91 -5.81
CA TYR A 40 7.29 -3.64 -7.24
C TYR A 40 6.20 -2.68 -7.73
N VAL A 41 6.59 -1.75 -8.59
CA VAL A 41 5.68 -0.85 -9.30
C VAL A 41 5.99 -0.85 -10.80
N SER A 42 4.98 -0.80 -11.64
CA SER A 42 5.09 -1.01 -13.09
C SER A 42 5.95 0.00 -13.83
N ASP A 43 6.03 1.22 -13.36
CA ASP A 43 6.82 2.27 -14.01
C ASP A 43 7.44 3.23 -13.00
N TYR A 44 8.57 2.82 -12.46
CA TYR A 44 9.28 3.58 -11.44
C TYR A 44 10.08 4.78 -11.98
N LYS A 45 10.31 4.84 -13.31
CA LYS A 45 11.12 5.89 -13.94
C LYS A 45 10.29 7.01 -14.57
N HIS A 46 9.05 6.75 -14.94
CA HIS A 46 8.25 7.61 -15.81
C HIS A 46 6.88 7.96 -15.20
N ILE A 47 6.89 8.56 -14.03
CA ILE A 47 5.64 8.98 -13.37
C ILE A 47 5.19 10.36 -13.85
N GLU A 48 5.83 10.88 -14.86
CA GLU A 48 5.78 12.28 -15.23
C GLU A 48 4.41 12.82 -15.65
N ASN A 49 3.41 12.01 -15.94
CA ASN A 49 2.16 12.53 -16.47
C ASN A 49 0.88 11.87 -16.00
N ASP A 50 0.95 10.95 -15.06
CA ASP A 50 -0.26 10.41 -14.47
C ASP A 50 -0.48 11.10 -13.11
N ASN A 51 -1.28 12.19 -13.14
CA ASN A 51 -1.75 12.88 -11.94
C ASN A 51 -2.61 11.98 -11.05
N SER A 52 -2.87 10.77 -11.49
CA SER A 52 -3.48 9.76 -10.68
C SER A 52 -2.36 8.88 -10.16
N LEU A 53 -2.13 8.90 -8.87
CA LEU A 53 -1.56 7.76 -8.16
C LEU A 53 -2.19 6.48 -8.58
N GLU A 54 -3.29 6.68 -9.09
CA GLU A 54 -4.14 5.81 -9.77
C GLU A 54 -3.42 5.14 -10.93
N GLY A 55 -2.45 5.73 -11.57
CA GLY A 55 -1.66 5.16 -12.65
C GLY A 55 -0.53 4.23 -12.21
N ARG A 56 -0.06 4.32 -10.98
CA ARG A 56 0.97 3.41 -10.46
C ARG A 56 0.34 2.14 -9.97
N THR A 57 0.44 1.12 -10.73
CA THR A 57 -0.08 -0.17 -10.37
C THR A 57 1.03 -1.05 -9.81
N GLY A 58 0.74 -1.62 -8.68
CA GLY A 58 1.59 -2.60 -8.01
C GLY A 58 1.19 -4.02 -8.36
N TYR A 59 2.04 -4.89 -7.93
CA TYR A 59 1.91 -6.32 -7.93
C TYR A 59 1.46 -6.75 -6.54
N TYR A 60 0.45 -7.62 -6.43
CA TYR A 60 -0.07 -8.00 -5.11
C TYR A 60 -0.54 -9.45 -5.03
N TRP A 61 -0.45 -10.00 -3.83
CA TRP A 61 -0.79 -11.36 -3.51
C TRP A 61 -2.30 -11.61 -3.47
N THR A 62 -2.70 -12.81 -3.89
CA THR A 62 -4.03 -13.36 -3.66
C THR A 62 -3.98 -14.47 -2.59
N LYS A 63 -5.14 -14.95 -2.16
CA LYS A 63 -5.25 -16.09 -1.23
C LYS A 63 -5.06 -17.46 -1.91
N SER A 64 -4.88 -17.50 -3.21
CA SER A 64 -4.82 -18.74 -3.98
C SER A 64 -3.40 -19.25 -4.15
N TYR A 65 -3.21 -20.56 -4.03
CA TYR A 65 -1.94 -21.25 -4.25
C TYR A 65 -1.82 -21.83 -5.64
N ASN A 66 -0.60 -21.95 -6.12
CA ASN A 66 -0.25 -22.69 -7.32
C ASN A 66 0.91 -23.65 -7.02
N GLY A 67 0.58 -24.81 -6.43
CA GLY A 67 1.59 -25.77 -6.02
C GLY A 67 2.16 -25.53 -4.62
N ARG A 68 3.36 -26.07 -4.33
CA ARG A 68 3.91 -26.06 -2.97
C ARG A 68 4.60 -24.76 -2.59
N ASN A 69 5.17 -24.06 -3.57
CA ASN A 69 6.06 -22.92 -3.32
C ASN A 69 5.62 -21.64 -4.00
N ASP A 70 4.52 -21.65 -4.76
CA ASP A 70 4.03 -20.51 -5.50
C ASP A 70 2.65 -20.08 -5.02
N ALA A 71 2.40 -18.80 -4.96
CA ALA A 71 1.10 -18.21 -4.74
C ALA A 71 0.63 -17.46 -6.00
N ARG A 72 -0.67 -17.39 -6.17
CA ARG A 72 -1.26 -16.59 -7.24
C ARG A 72 -1.19 -15.11 -6.88
N VAL A 73 -0.96 -14.32 -7.92
CA VAL A 73 -0.78 -12.88 -7.82
C VAL A 73 -1.59 -12.17 -8.89
N VAL A 74 -1.86 -10.90 -8.65
CA VAL A 74 -2.31 -9.97 -9.69
C VAL A 74 -1.13 -9.09 -10.05
N THR A 75 -0.77 -9.09 -11.32
CA THR A 75 0.36 -8.31 -11.82
C THR A 75 0.03 -6.81 -11.89
N ALA A 76 1.03 -5.98 -12.06
CA ALA A 76 0.85 -4.56 -12.29
C ALA A 76 0.01 -4.25 -13.56
N ALA A 77 -0.02 -5.16 -14.53
CA ALA A 77 -0.89 -5.07 -15.69
C ALA A 77 -2.35 -5.46 -15.41
N GLY A 78 -2.64 -5.99 -14.22
CA GLY A 78 -3.97 -6.43 -13.81
C GLY A 78 -4.32 -7.85 -14.28
N SER A 79 -3.36 -8.62 -14.79
CA SER A 79 -3.52 -10.03 -15.15
C SER A 79 -3.16 -10.95 -14.00
N GLY A 80 -3.70 -12.17 -14.03
CA GLY A 80 -3.30 -13.22 -13.09
C GLY A 80 -1.95 -13.82 -13.49
N ASP A 81 -1.12 -14.11 -12.49
CA ASP A 81 0.15 -14.82 -12.62
C ASP A 81 0.42 -15.60 -11.33
N TYR A 82 1.59 -16.15 -11.18
CA TYR A 82 2.07 -16.78 -9.94
C TYR A 82 3.52 -16.39 -9.70
N ASP A 83 3.88 -16.36 -8.42
CA ASP A 83 5.23 -16.02 -7.97
C ASP A 83 5.61 -16.88 -6.77
N PRO A 84 6.89 -17.19 -6.59
CA PRO A 84 7.37 -17.88 -5.41
C PRO A 84 6.96 -17.17 -4.13
N VAL A 85 6.46 -17.91 -3.14
CA VAL A 85 5.97 -17.36 -1.86
C VAL A 85 7.03 -16.61 -1.05
N ASN A 86 8.29 -16.76 -1.41
CA ASN A 86 9.40 -15.99 -0.85
C ASN A 86 9.72 -14.71 -1.65
N GLY A 87 8.92 -14.36 -2.66
CA GLY A 87 9.03 -13.09 -3.36
C GLY A 87 8.74 -11.92 -2.42
N ARG A 88 9.61 -10.89 -2.42
CA ARG A 88 9.52 -9.73 -1.53
C ARG A 88 8.84 -8.52 -2.14
N ASN A 89 8.50 -8.60 -3.40
CA ASN A 89 8.05 -7.49 -4.24
C ASN A 89 6.53 -7.38 -4.35
N GLY A 90 5.78 -8.31 -3.75
CA GLY A 90 4.32 -8.31 -3.74
C GLY A 90 3.74 -7.42 -2.66
N GLY A 91 2.85 -6.52 -3.06
CA GLY A 91 2.04 -5.74 -2.12
C GLY A 91 0.88 -6.55 -1.53
N ALA A 92 0.16 -5.95 -0.61
CA ALA A 92 -1.08 -6.48 -0.04
C ALA A 92 -2.27 -5.63 -0.51
N ARG A 93 -3.32 -6.30 -0.98
CA ARG A 93 -4.63 -5.68 -1.21
C ARG A 93 -5.66 -6.40 -0.33
N PRO A 94 -5.81 -5.95 0.92
CA PRO A 94 -6.68 -6.63 1.86
C PRO A 94 -8.15 -6.47 1.48
N ALA A 95 -8.95 -7.45 1.85
CA ALA A 95 -10.40 -7.42 1.83
C ALA A 95 -10.94 -7.55 3.27
N LEU A 96 -12.09 -6.96 3.53
CA LEU A 96 -12.73 -7.00 4.82
C LEU A 96 -14.19 -7.44 4.65
N PRO A 97 -14.56 -8.66 5.11
CA PRO A 97 -15.92 -9.14 5.00
C PRO A 97 -16.84 -8.43 6.01
N PHE A 98 -18.02 -8.03 5.55
CA PHE A 98 -19.08 -7.45 6.38
C PHE A 98 -20.39 -8.20 6.19
N SER A 99 -21.20 -8.23 7.24
CA SER A 99 -22.52 -8.85 7.19
C SER A 99 -23.61 -7.96 6.58
N SER A 100 -23.37 -6.64 6.54
CA SER A 100 -24.29 -5.64 5.97
C SER A 100 -23.58 -4.30 5.79
N ILE A 101 -24.07 -3.45 4.90
CA ILE A 101 -23.55 -2.09 4.67
C ILE A 101 -23.55 -1.27 5.98
N SER A 102 -24.57 -1.41 6.81
CA SER A 102 -24.66 -0.68 8.08
C SER A 102 -23.63 -1.11 9.13
N SER A 103 -22.98 -2.24 8.94
CA SER A 103 -21.90 -2.74 9.82
C SER A 103 -20.50 -2.35 9.36
N ILE A 104 -20.38 -1.66 8.22
CA ILE A 104 -19.07 -1.21 7.71
C ILE A 104 -18.53 -0.12 8.62
N PRO A 105 -17.34 -0.29 9.22
CA PRO A 105 -16.72 0.77 10.00
C PRO A 105 -16.28 1.91 9.10
N THR A 106 -16.38 3.13 9.60
CA THR A 106 -15.92 4.34 8.90
C THR A 106 -15.14 5.22 9.88
N ASN A 107 -14.39 6.16 9.37
CA ASN A 107 -13.69 7.16 10.18
C ASN A 107 -14.64 8.28 10.70
N GLY A 108 -15.95 8.01 10.74
CA GLY A 108 -17.00 8.93 11.21
C GLY A 108 -17.72 9.69 10.09
N GLU A 109 -17.33 9.47 8.84
CA GLU A 109 -18.06 10.00 7.66
C GLU A 109 -18.87 8.89 6.99
N SER A 110 -20.05 9.25 6.49
CA SER A 110 -20.84 8.36 5.65
C SER A 110 -20.12 8.09 4.34
N GLY A 111 -20.18 6.85 3.86
CA GLY A 111 -19.63 6.49 2.55
C GLY A 111 -20.27 7.32 1.41
N LYS A 112 -19.52 7.49 0.35
CA LYS A 112 -19.95 8.22 -0.86
C LYS A 112 -20.10 7.23 -2.02
N ARG A 113 -21.20 7.30 -2.76
CA ARG A 113 -21.32 6.56 -4.01
C ARG A 113 -20.62 7.33 -5.14
N ALA A 114 -19.71 6.67 -5.80
CA ALA A 114 -19.04 7.19 -6.99
C ALA A 114 -20.00 7.18 -8.20
N ARG A 115 -19.55 7.76 -9.32
CA ARG A 115 -20.37 7.84 -10.56
C ARG A 115 -20.77 6.49 -11.13
N ASP A 116 -19.96 5.46 -10.92
CA ASP A 116 -20.21 4.08 -11.34
C ASP A 116 -21.12 3.29 -10.36
N GLY A 117 -21.61 3.96 -9.31
CA GLY A 117 -22.48 3.38 -8.30
C GLY A 117 -21.76 2.65 -7.16
N ILE A 118 -20.43 2.47 -7.24
CA ILE A 118 -19.64 1.82 -6.19
C ILE A 118 -19.66 2.69 -4.93
N LEU A 119 -19.94 2.07 -3.79
CA LEU A 119 -19.82 2.73 -2.49
C LEU A 119 -18.36 2.80 -2.07
N GLU A 120 -17.91 3.99 -1.76
CA GLU A 120 -16.57 4.27 -1.23
C GLU A 120 -16.69 4.69 0.24
N VAL A 121 -15.89 4.07 1.11
CA VAL A 121 -15.82 4.41 2.54
C VAL A 121 -14.38 4.67 2.95
N GLU A 122 -14.18 5.50 3.97
CA GLU A 122 -12.87 5.70 4.58
C GLU A 122 -12.85 5.02 5.95
N TYR A 123 -11.91 4.08 6.12
CA TYR A 123 -11.72 3.40 7.39
C TYR A 123 -10.25 3.07 7.63
N GLY A 124 -9.79 3.39 8.83
CA GLY A 124 -8.39 3.23 9.21
C GLY A 124 -7.47 4.27 8.56
N TYR A 125 -6.21 4.20 8.91
CA TYR A 125 -5.18 5.11 8.42
C TYR A 125 -3.92 4.33 8.10
N TYR A 126 -3.21 4.75 7.05
CA TYR A 126 -2.00 4.07 6.61
C TYR A 126 -1.04 5.09 5.97
N PRO A 127 0.29 4.91 6.07
CA PRO A 127 1.24 5.74 5.35
C PRO A 127 1.06 5.54 3.84
N GLN A 128 0.86 6.62 3.10
CA GLN A 128 0.51 6.50 1.69
C GLN A 128 1.41 7.29 0.76
N LYS A 129 1.55 8.59 0.97
CA LYS A 129 2.18 9.51 0.00
C LYS A 129 3.42 10.17 0.57
N ALA A 130 4.52 10.14 -0.18
CA ALA A 130 5.67 10.97 0.12
C ALA A 130 5.28 12.45 0.06
N VAL A 131 5.68 13.22 1.05
CA VAL A 131 5.38 14.65 1.08
C VAL A 131 6.29 15.42 0.12
N SER A 132 5.91 16.66 -0.23
CA SER A 132 6.74 17.52 -1.08
C SER A 132 8.13 17.78 -0.48
N LYS A 133 9.09 18.12 -1.32
CA LYS A 133 10.47 18.40 -0.91
C LYS A 133 10.57 19.41 0.22
N ASP A 134 9.84 20.53 0.13
CA ASP A 134 9.80 21.54 1.19
C ASP A 134 9.29 20.96 2.53
N MET A 135 8.27 20.10 2.47
CA MET A 135 7.76 19.45 3.68
C MET A 135 8.74 18.37 4.19
N GLN A 136 9.45 17.64 3.33
CA GLN A 136 10.53 16.72 3.73
C GLN A 136 11.57 17.47 4.60
N GLU A 137 12.04 18.62 4.12
CA GLU A 137 13.03 19.43 4.82
C GLU A 137 12.51 20.00 6.15
N ARG A 138 11.24 20.40 6.21
CA ARG A 138 10.60 20.90 7.45
C ARG A 138 10.48 19.80 8.50
N LEU A 139 10.00 18.63 8.10
CA LEU A 139 9.84 17.49 8.99
C LEU A 139 11.21 17.00 9.49
N GLU A 140 12.21 16.95 8.63
CA GLU A 140 13.56 16.54 9.00
C GLU A 140 14.20 17.53 10.00
N ARG A 141 14.02 18.83 9.81
CA ARG A 141 14.44 19.84 10.79
C ARG A 141 13.72 19.67 12.12
N ALA A 142 12.40 19.47 12.10
CA ALA A 142 11.60 19.26 13.29
C ALA A 142 11.99 17.98 14.04
N TYR A 143 12.30 16.92 13.30
CA TYR A 143 12.78 15.65 13.85
C TYR A 143 14.13 15.81 14.56
N ARG A 144 15.11 16.41 13.87
CA ARG A 144 16.45 16.65 14.43
C ARG A 144 16.47 17.59 15.64
N SER A 145 15.58 18.57 15.66
CA SER A 145 15.45 19.50 16.79
C SER A 145 14.60 18.96 17.94
N GLY A 146 13.96 17.79 17.78
CA GLY A 146 13.04 17.22 18.77
C GLY A 146 11.72 17.97 18.89
N SER A 147 11.35 18.81 17.91
CA SER A 147 10.11 19.60 17.92
C SER A 147 8.92 18.90 17.24
N ILE A 148 9.09 17.64 16.83
CA ILE A 148 8.03 16.76 16.32
C ILE A 148 7.60 15.77 17.41
N SER A 149 6.30 15.52 17.55
CA SER A 149 5.76 14.63 18.58
C SER A 149 5.62 13.20 18.05
N LYS A 150 6.06 12.20 18.84
CA LYS A 150 5.73 10.79 18.59
C LYS A 150 4.29 10.53 18.97
N THR A 151 3.55 9.83 18.12
CA THR A 151 2.25 9.28 18.49
C THR A 151 2.39 7.91 19.15
N ARG A 152 1.27 7.28 19.51
CA ARG A 152 1.26 5.90 20.04
C ARG A 152 1.27 4.84 18.95
N ASN A 153 1.11 5.26 17.68
CA ASN A 153 1.00 4.36 16.56
C ASN A 153 2.37 4.06 15.94
N SER A 154 2.49 2.88 15.39
CA SER A 154 3.62 2.46 14.57
C SER A 154 3.16 1.49 13.50
N TYR A 155 3.95 1.34 12.46
CA TYR A 155 3.69 0.43 11.34
C TYR A 155 4.85 -0.54 11.24
N THR A 156 4.56 -1.82 11.43
CA THR A 156 5.58 -2.87 11.40
C THR A 156 5.40 -3.72 10.15
N THR A 157 6.48 -3.91 9.42
CA THR A 157 6.52 -4.91 8.35
C THR A 157 6.53 -6.28 8.98
N ASP A 158 5.57 -7.14 8.61
CA ASP A 158 5.51 -8.50 9.11
C ASP A 158 6.45 -9.40 8.31
N SER A 159 7.26 -10.18 9.02
CA SER A 159 8.19 -11.14 8.43
C SER A 159 7.72 -12.59 8.52
N VAL A 160 6.56 -12.86 9.06
CA VAL A 160 6.09 -14.24 9.32
C VAL A 160 6.11 -15.11 8.07
N ALA A 161 5.80 -14.55 6.92
CA ALA A 161 5.88 -15.26 5.65
C ALA A 161 7.32 -15.52 5.18
N TYR A 162 8.27 -14.73 5.63
CA TYR A 162 9.68 -14.77 5.20
C TYR A 162 10.57 -15.59 6.11
N ASP A 163 10.22 -15.79 7.36
CA ASP A 163 11.00 -16.56 8.34
C ASP A 163 11.36 -17.97 7.87
N LYS A 164 10.54 -18.56 7.03
CA LYS A 164 10.77 -19.90 6.48
C LYS A 164 11.61 -19.92 5.20
N CYS A 165 11.72 -18.80 4.52
CA CYS A 165 12.27 -18.69 3.18
C CYS A 165 13.51 -17.80 3.11
N ASP A 166 13.61 -16.81 4.00
CA ASP A 166 14.74 -15.88 4.05
C ASP A 166 14.95 -15.35 5.47
N THR A 167 15.91 -15.95 6.16
CA THR A 167 16.30 -15.58 7.52
C THR A 167 17.03 -14.22 7.62
N SER A 168 17.36 -13.59 6.50
CA SER A 168 17.99 -12.26 6.47
C SER A 168 16.99 -11.12 6.63
N PHE A 169 15.69 -11.37 6.39
CA PHE A 169 14.66 -10.35 6.57
C PHE A 169 14.41 -10.12 8.06
N GLN A 170 14.48 -8.86 8.46
CA GLN A 170 14.14 -8.42 9.80
C GLN A 170 12.93 -7.49 9.74
N PRO A 171 11.89 -7.69 10.59
CA PRO A 171 10.79 -6.76 10.68
C PRO A 171 11.29 -5.36 11.05
N GLN A 172 10.80 -4.36 10.35
CA GLN A 172 11.10 -2.97 10.65
C GLN A 172 9.85 -2.29 11.19
N THR A 173 10.00 -1.52 12.26
CA THR A 173 8.91 -0.75 12.85
C THR A 173 9.13 0.73 12.58
N HIS A 174 8.17 1.32 11.90
CA HIS A 174 8.18 2.74 11.53
C HIS A 174 7.27 3.51 12.49
N GLN A 175 7.88 4.39 13.29
CA GLN A 175 7.16 5.21 14.27
C GLN A 175 6.35 6.30 13.56
N GLU A 176 5.09 6.49 13.98
CA GLU A 176 4.27 7.61 13.55
C GLU A 176 4.60 8.88 14.37
N TYR A 177 4.62 10.00 13.68
CA TYR A 177 4.87 11.33 14.25
C TYR A 177 3.73 12.27 13.89
N GLU A 178 3.46 13.24 14.77
CA GLU A 178 2.52 14.32 14.51
C GLU A 178 3.27 15.65 14.37
N TYR A 179 2.91 16.39 13.33
CA TYR A 179 3.41 17.73 13.05
C TYR A 179 2.32 18.60 12.44
N ASN A 180 2.00 19.72 13.07
CA ASN A 180 0.93 20.64 12.66
C ASN A 180 -0.43 19.97 12.42
N GLY A 181 -0.82 19.03 13.30
CA GLY A 181 -2.10 18.33 13.25
C GLY A 181 -2.20 17.26 12.15
N LYS A 182 -1.11 16.96 11.48
CA LYS A 182 -1.01 15.86 10.50
C LYS A 182 -0.04 14.79 10.98
N ARG A 183 -0.19 13.58 10.43
CA ARG A 183 0.58 12.40 10.84
C ARG A 183 1.51 11.94 9.73
N TYR A 184 2.70 11.54 10.12
CA TYR A 184 3.77 11.18 9.20
C TYR A 184 4.56 10.00 9.73
N VAL A 185 5.21 9.28 8.82
CA VAL A 185 6.18 8.24 9.12
C VAL A 185 7.48 8.55 8.39
N ARG A 186 8.61 8.37 9.06
CA ARG A 186 9.94 8.45 8.46
C ARG A 186 10.40 7.06 8.08
N VAL A 187 10.79 6.87 6.83
CA VAL A 187 11.17 5.58 6.24
C VAL A 187 12.52 5.70 5.57
N GLU A 188 13.45 4.82 5.88
CA GLU A 188 14.65 4.63 5.07
C GLU A 188 14.28 3.82 3.83
N ALA A 189 14.56 4.36 2.67
CA ALA A 189 14.22 3.74 1.40
C ALA A 189 15.00 2.45 1.17
N ASN A 190 14.28 1.37 0.90
CA ASN A 190 14.81 0.06 0.52
C ASN A 190 13.93 -0.50 -0.62
N SER A 191 13.86 0.24 -1.72
CA SER A 191 13.00 -0.12 -2.84
C SER A 191 13.50 -1.36 -3.57
N TYR A 192 12.61 -2.01 -4.30
CA TYR A 192 12.94 -3.13 -5.18
C TYR A 192 14.02 -2.79 -6.23
N TYR A 193 14.13 -1.52 -6.59
CA TYR A 193 15.06 -1.04 -7.62
C TYR A 193 16.44 -0.75 -7.02
N ASP A 194 17.19 -1.81 -6.80
CA ASP A 194 18.54 -1.70 -6.27
C ASP A 194 19.49 -1.05 -7.28
N GLY A 195 20.25 -0.06 -6.80
CA GLY A 195 21.31 0.60 -7.58
C GLY A 195 20.84 1.69 -8.55
N GLY A 196 19.58 2.11 -8.53
CA GLY A 196 19.06 3.18 -9.37
C GLY A 196 18.21 4.21 -8.64
N ASP A 197 18.00 5.38 -9.27
CA ASP A 197 17.05 6.37 -8.82
C ASP A 197 15.61 5.87 -9.11
N PHE A 198 14.70 6.10 -8.19
CA PHE A 198 13.28 5.86 -8.37
C PHE A 198 12.49 7.12 -8.01
N THR A 199 11.32 7.28 -8.61
CA THR A 199 10.49 8.47 -8.39
C THR A 199 9.26 8.11 -7.55
N LEU A 200 8.92 8.90 -6.56
CA LEU A 200 7.70 8.75 -5.77
C LEU A 200 6.56 9.66 -6.26
N SER A 201 5.37 9.56 -5.67
CA SER A 201 4.18 10.28 -6.13
C SER A 201 4.30 11.82 -6.02
N ASN A 202 5.24 12.31 -5.24
CA ASN A 202 5.55 13.74 -5.14
C ASN A 202 6.40 14.27 -6.31
N GLY A 203 6.81 13.42 -7.26
CA GLY A 203 7.64 13.76 -8.41
C GLY A 203 9.15 13.85 -8.11
N GLU A 204 9.56 13.62 -6.87
CA GLU A 204 10.96 13.66 -6.47
C GLU A 204 11.63 12.31 -6.67
N GLN A 205 12.94 12.34 -6.95
CA GLN A 205 13.78 11.15 -7.09
C GLN A 205 14.46 10.81 -5.78
N TYR A 206 14.54 9.51 -5.50
CA TYR A 206 15.14 8.95 -4.30
C TYR A 206 16.03 7.75 -4.65
N ARG A 207 16.90 7.39 -3.70
CA ARG A 207 17.77 6.19 -3.74
C ARG A 207 17.57 5.36 -2.50
N ASN A 208 17.93 4.09 -2.58
CA ASN A 208 18.02 3.25 -1.39
C ASN A 208 18.98 3.85 -0.36
N GLY A 209 18.55 3.91 0.89
CA GLY A 209 19.25 4.58 1.98
C GLY A 209 18.80 6.02 2.23
N ASP A 210 18.02 6.64 1.35
CA ASP A 210 17.45 7.97 1.61
C ASP A 210 16.34 7.88 2.67
N ASP A 211 16.31 8.87 3.55
CA ASP A 211 15.21 9.04 4.51
C ASP A 211 14.07 9.83 3.90
N VAL A 212 12.88 9.24 3.92
CA VAL A 212 11.69 9.81 3.28
C VAL A 212 10.55 9.94 4.28
N TRP A 213 9.92 11.10 4.34
CA TRP A 213 8.70 11.34 5.10
C TRP A 213 7.47 11.07 4.26
N VAL A 214 6.59 10.23 4.81
CA VAL A 214 5.35 9.79 4.17
C VAL A 214 4.17 10.22 5.02
N GLU A 215 3.16 10.85 4.41
CA GLU A 215 1.93 11.26 5.10
C GLU A 215 1.03 10.06 5.36
N VAL A 216 0.47 10.00 6.57
CA VAL A 216 -0.51 9.00 6.99
C VAL A 216 -1.91 9.52 6.64
N LEU A 217 -2.58 8.85 5.74
CA LEU A 217 -3.88 9.26 5.20
C LEU A 217 -4.95 8.20 5.49
N PRO A 218 -6.25 8.57 5.46
CA PRO A 218 -7.33 7.61 5.51
C PRO A 218 -7.23 6.58 4.39
N VAL A 219 -7.52 5.33 4.70
CA VAL A 219 -7.60 4.26 3.69
C VAL A 219 -8.99 4.26 3.07
N LYS A 220 -9.05 4.38 1.73
CA LYS A 220 -10.29 4.27 0.97
C LYS A 220 -10.58 2.81 0.65
N TRP A 221 -11.78 2.39 0.97
CA TRP A 221 -12.30 1.07 0.69
C TRP A 221 -13.41 1.16 -0.34
N LEU A 222 -13.40 0.23 -1.26
CA LEU A 222 -14.47 0.02 -2.22
C LEU A 222 -15.35 -1.12 -1.70
N VAL A 223 -16.66 -0.93 -1.72
CA VAL A 223 -17.63 -1.89 -1.18
C VAL A 223 -18.28 -2.63 -2.33
N ASP A 224 -18.19 -3.96 -2.32
CA ASP A 224 -18.90 -4.87 -3.19
C ASP A 224 -20.18 -5.31 -2.47
N GLU A 225 -21.36 -5.06 -3.05
CA GLU A 225 -22.68 -5.24 -2.42
C GLU A 225 -23.34 -6.55 -2.84
#